data_0475b7a18be9ceea8e5bfe66d2b7cd99
#
_entry.id   0475b7a18be9ceea8e5bfe66d2b7cd99
#
_cell.length_a   1.000
_cell.length_b   1.000
_cell.length_c   1.000
_cell.angle_alpha   90.00
_cell.angle_beta   90.00
_cell.angle_gamma   90.00
#
_symmetry.space_group_name_H-M   'P 1'
#
loop_
_entity.id
_entity.type
_entity.pdbx_description
1 polymer ?
#
loop_
_entity_poly.entity_id
_entity_poly.type
_entity_poly.pdbx_seq_one_letter_code
_entity_poly.pdbx_strand_id
1 'polypeptide(L)'
;MIDLPRVHQPYQDELDAAILAVVHSGQYISGPVVHNFERAVSGYLGAPVFGVGNGTDALQIALMALGIGPGDEVIVPAFTYAASAEVIGLLGATAIWCDIEAQNFNASADSIEALVTSKTKAIIAVHLYGQCANIEAIEQSAPGIPIVEDAAQAFGAAFTSGKYRGQKAGTVGTFGTFSFFPTKPLGGLGDAGAICTNDAELFQSANSIAKHGQSRKYVHDILGVNSRLDPIQAA
;
A
#
# COMPACT_ATOMS: atom_id res chain seq x y z
N MET A 1 7.51 19.91 11.89
CA MET A 1 7.47 18.67 12.70
C MET A 1 6.04 18.53 13.20
N ILE A 2 5.41 17.35 13.08
CA ILE A 2 4.04 17.10 13.54
C ILE A 2 4.10 16.87 15.06
N ASP A 3 3.24 17.57 15.82
CA ASP A 3 3.09 17.41 17.26
C ASP A 3 1.99 16.33 17.51
N LEU A 4 2.39 15.08 17.55
CA LEU A 4 1.48 13.95 17.72
C LEU A 4 0.68 14.00 19.02
N PRO A 5 1.25 14.34 20.20
CA PRO A 5 0.47 14.52 21.42
C PRO A 5 -0.69 15.52 21.24
N ARG A 6 -0.44 16.64 20.57
CA ARG A 6 -1.47 17.64 20.29
C ARG A 6 -2.54 17.14 19.31
N VAL A 7 -2.15 16.34 18.31
CA VAL A 7 -3.09 15.72 17.35
C VAL A 7 -4.00 14.71 18.06
N HIS A 8 -3.47 13.93 19.00
CA HIS A 8 -4.21 12.88 19.69
C HIS A 8 -5.05 13.41 20.86
N GLN A 9 -4.69 14.55 21.45
CA GLN A 9 -5.35 15.10 22.65
C GLN A 9 -6.89 15.13 22.58
N PRO A 10 -7.53 15.51 21.45
CA PRO A 10 -8.99 15.54 21.36
C PRO A 10 -9.67 14.16 21.45
N TYR A 11 -8.91 13.09 21.19
CA TYR A 11 -9.38 11.70 21.13
C TYR A 11 -8.76 10.82 22.21
N GLN A 12 -8.04 11.40 23.19
CA GLN A 12 -7.21 10.65 24.15
C GLN A 12 -8.02 9.60 24.91
N ASP A 13 -9.20 9.96 25.44
CA ASP A 13 -10.02 9.04 26.22
C ASP A 13 -10.55 7.87 25.36
N GLU A 14 -10.85 8.13 24.08
CA GLU A 14 -11.29 7.09 23.13
C GLU A 14 -10.12 6.15 22.77
N LEU A 15 -8.93 6.71 22.53
CA LEU A 15 -7.71 5.94 22.25
C LEU A 15 -7.34 5.06 23.44
N ASP A 16 -7.32 5.61 24.65
CA ASP A 16 -7.01 4.85 25.86
C ASP A 16 -8.01 3.71 26.07
N ALA A 17 -9.31 3.98 25.91
CA ALA A 17 -10.34 2.96 26.04
C ALA A 17 -10.20 1.83 24.99
N ALA A 18 -9.93 2.19 23.73
CA ALA A 18 -9.76 1.22 22.65
C ALA A 18 -8.53 0.32 22.88
N ILE A 19 -7.38 0.91 23.23
CA ILE A 19 -6.16 0.16 23.53
C ILE A 19 -6.36 -0.78 24.72
N LEU A 20 -6.92 -0.27 25.83
CA LEU A 20 -7.16 -1.07 27.03
C LEU A 20 -8.15 -2.22 26.76
N ALA A 21 -9.16 -2.02 25.90
CA ALA A 21 -10.06 -3.08 25.50
C ALA A 21 -9.33 -4.23 24.79
N VAL A 22 -8.37 -3.93 23.91
CA VAL A 22 -7.52 -4.95 23.27
C VAL A 22 -6.67 -5.65 24.30
N VAL A 23 -5.99 -4.90 25.19
CA VAL A 23 -5.14 -5.47 26.25
C VAL A 23 -5.92 -6.42 27.14
N HIS A 24 -7.11 -6.03 27.60
CA HIS A 24 -7.96 -6.86 28.45
C HIS A 24 -8.55 -8.08 27.75
N SER A 25 -8.72 -8.02 26.40
CA SER A 25 -9.23 -9.14 25.61
C SER A 25 -8.25 -10.30 25.50
N GLY A 26 -6.94 -10.04 25.59
CA GLY A 26 -5.88 -11.01 25.34
C GLY A 26 -5.75 -11.45 23.87
N GLN A 27 -6.48 -10.81 22.93
CA GLN A 27 -6.47 -11.12 21.50
C GLN A 27 -5.49 -10.18 20.78
N TYR A 28 -4.22 -10.53 20.74
CA TYR A 28 -3.15 -9.68 20.22
C TYR A 28 -2.77 -9.98 18.77
N ILE A 29 -3.31 -11.01 18.14
CA ILE A 29 -3.05 -11.37 16.74
C ILE A 29 -4.36 -11.57 16.01
N SER A 30 -4.58 -10.77 14.95
CA SER A 30 -5.82 -10.81 14.15
C SER A 30 -7.09 -10.63 15.02
N GLY A 31 -8.23 -11.09 14.56
CA GLY A 31 -9.47 -11.09 15.36
C GLY A 31 -10.41 -9.93 15.03
N PRO A 32 -11.48 -9.77 15.82
CA PRO A 32 -12.59 -8.87 15.50
C PRO A 32 -12.18 -7.41 15.29
N VAL A 33 -11.22 -6.92 16.07
CA VAL A 33 -10.76 -5.52 15.99
C VAL A 33 -10.12 -5.25 14.63
N VAL A 34 -9.20 -6.13 14.19
CA VAL A 34 -8.57 -6.03 12.86
C VAL A 34 -9.62 -6.11 11.75
N HIS A 35 -10.54 -7.08 11.82
CA HIS A 35 -11.61 -7.22 10.81
C HIS A 35 -12.56 -6.01 10.77
N ASN A 36 -12.82 -5.37 11.92
CA ASN A 36 -13.62 -4.15 11.96
C ASN A 36 -12.90 -3.00 11.27
N PHE A 37 -11.61 -2.82 11.54
CA PHE A 37 -10.77 -1.84 10.86
C PHE A 37 -10.74 -2.08 9.35
N GLU A 38 -10.43 -3.31 8.91
CA GLU A 38 -10.39 -3.68 7.49
C GLU A 38 -11.73 -3.37 6.80
N ARG A 39 -12.84 -3.68 7.44
CA ARG A 39 -14.19 -3.39 6.93
C ARG A 39 -14.47 -1.90 6.85
N ALA A 40 -14.08 -1.13 7.88
CA ALA A 40 -14.27 0.32 7.89
C ALA A 40 -13.46 0.99 6.79
N VAL A 41 -12.18 0.60 6.63
CA VAL A 41 -11.30 1.13 5.57
C VAL A 41 -11.80 0.69 4.19
N SER A 42 -12.23 -0.57 4.02
CA SER A 42 -12.81 -1.05 2.75
C SER A 42 -14.07 -0.26 2.38
N GLY A 43 -14.95 0.01 3.35
CA GLY A 43 -16.14 0.84 3.13
C GLY A 43 -15.81 2.29 2.76
N TYR A 44 -14.78 2.87 3.38
CA TYR A 44 -14.33 4.24 3.09
C TYR A 44 -13.68 4.37 1.71
N LEU A 45 -12.85 3.40 1.33
CA LEU A 45 -12.14 3.38 0.05
C LEU A 45 -13.05 2.89 -1.10
N GLY A 46 -14.06 2.08 -0.81
CA GLY A 46 -14.93 1.45 -1.82
C GLY A 46 -14.28 0.25 -2.50
N ALA A 47 -13.26 -0.36 -1.89
CA ALA A 47 -12.52 -1.49 -2.44
C ALA A 47 -12.05 -2.44 -1.32
N PRO A 48 -11.82 -3.74 -1.59
CA PRO A 48 -11.36 -4.70 -0.59
C PRO A 48 -9.98 -4.34 -0.04
N VAL A 49 -9.85 -4.38 1.30
CA VAL A 49 -8.60 -4.06 2.01
C VAL A 49 -8.30 -5.14 3.05
N PHE A 50 -7.03 -5.45 3.25
CA PHE A 50 -6.55 -6.18 4.42
C PHE A 50 -5.32 -5.51 5.03
N GLY A 51 -5.17 -5.66 6.34
CA GLY A 51 -4.11 -5.03 7.12
C GLY A 51 -2.80 -5.81 7.10
N VAL A 52 -1.69 -5.08 7.09
CA VAL A 52 -0.31 -5.58 7.14
C VAL A 52 0.52 -4.78 8.17
N GLY A 53 1.74 -5.21 8.44
CA GLY A 53 2.59 -4.63 9.48
C GLY A 53 3.00 -3.18 9.23
N ASN A 54 3.19 -2.78 7.98
CA ASN A 54 3.59 -1.42 7.59
C ASN A 54 3.44 -1.21 6.08
N GLY A 55 3.68 0.03 5.61
CA GLY A 55 3.57 0.38 4.19
C GLY A 55 4.66 -0.25 3.31
N THR A 56 5.86 -0.46 3.83
CA THR A 56 6.95 -1.14 3.11
C THR A 56 6.61 -2.59 2.83
N ASP A 57 6.10 -3.30 3.85
CA ASP A 57 5.58 -4.66 3.69
C ASP A 57 4.44 -4.71 2.67
N ALA A 58 3.56 -3.70 2.67
CA ALA A 58 2.46 -3.62 1.71
C ALA A 58 2.99 -3.59 0.26
N LEU A 59 3.99 -2.76 -0.03
CA LEU A 59 4.64 -2.69 -1.33
C LEU A 59 5.33 -4.01 -1.69
N GLN A 60 6.10 -4.58 -0.77
CA GLN A 60 6.81 -5.85 -0.99
C GLN A 60 5.83 -6.98 -1.29
N ILE A 61 4.76 -7.12 -0.52
CA ILE A 61 3.74 -8.16 -0.69
C ILE A 61 3.01 -7.99 -2.02
N ALA A 62 2.68 -6.75 -2.42
CA ALA A 62 2.06 -6.48 -3.71
C ALA A 62 2.95 -6.92 -4.87
N LEU A 63 4.24 -6.60 -4.84
CA LEU A 63 5.20 -7.05 -5.86
C LEU A 63 5.40 -8.57 -5.83
N MET A 64 5.45 -9.21 -4.65
CA MET A 64 5.50 -10.67 -4.54
C MET A 64 4.27 -11.33 -5.14
N ALA A 65 3.08 -10.77 -4.93
CA ALA A 65 1.83 -11.28 -5.50
C ALA A 65 1.76 -11.15 -7.03
N LEU A 66 2.47 -10.15 -7.59
CA LEU A 66 2.68 -10.00 -9.04
C LEU A 66 3.77 -10.93 -9.58
N GLY A 67 4.45 -11.71 -8.73
CA GLY A 67 5.51 -12.63 -9.13
C GLY A 67 6.83 -11.95 -9.49
N ILE A 68 7.07 -10.74 -9.02
CA ILE A 68 8.29 -9.97 -9.30
C ILE A 68 9.51 -10.65 -8.66
N GLY A 69 10.59 -10.77 -9.42
CA GLY A 69 11.82 -11.40 -8.95
C GLY A 69 13.04 -11.13 -9.83
N PRO A 70 14.11 -11.94 -9.67
CA PRO A 70 15.36 -11.74 -10.41
C PRO A 70 15.16 -11.77 -11.95
N GLY A 71 15.68 -10.74 -12.61
CA GLY A 71 15.57 -10.56 -14.06
C GLY A 71 14.43 -9.65 -14.50
N ASP A 72 13.49 -9.34 -13.60
CA ASP A 72 12.40 -8.40 -13.85
C ASP A 72 12.85 -6.96 -13.59
N GLU A 73 12.17 -6.03 -14.25
CA GLU A 73 12.33 -4.60 -14.08
C GLU A 73 11.03 -4.00 -13.53
N VAL A 74 11.17 -3.11 -12.55
CA VAL A 74 10.05 -2.32 -11.99
C VAL A 74 10.38 -0.84 -12.14
N ILE A 75 9.52 -0.10 -12.83
CA ILE A 75 9.68 1.35 -12.98
C ILE A 75 9.17 2.03 -11.71
N VAL A 76 9.97 2.96 -11.18
CA VAL A 76 9.69 3.68 -9.95
C VAL A 76 10.19 5.13 -10.06
N PRO A 77 9.48 6.16 -9.53
CA PRO A 77 9.95 7.52 -9.59
C PRO A 77 11.25 7.71 -8.80
N ALA A 78 12.19 8.47 -9.36
CA ALA A 78 13.47 8.78 -8.70
C ALA A 78 13.30 9.71 -7.48
N PHE A 79 12.19 10.44 -7.41
CA PHE A 79 11.85 11.31 -6.29
C PHE A 79 10.70 10.71 -5.46
N THR A 80 11.06 9.88 -4.51
CA THR A 80 10.13 9.22 -3.57
C THR A 80 10.84 8.85 -2.27
N TYR A 81 10.10 8.27 -1.32
CA TYR A 81 10.69 7.64 -0.14
C TYR A 81 11.38 6.32 -0.54
N ALA A 82 12.48 6.01 0.13
CA ALA A 82 13.33 4.85 -0.20
C ALA A 82 12.55 3.52 -0.30
N ALA A 83 11.51 3.32 0.53
CA ALA A 83 10.72 2.10 0.56
C ALA A 83 10.16 1.71 -0.82
N SER A 84 9.69 2.69 -1.63
CA SER A 84 9.14 2.41 -2.97
C SER A 84 10.14 1.70 -3.89
N ALA A 85 11.45 1.93 -3.67
CA ALA A 85 12.50 1.34 -4.49
C ALA A 85 13.23 0.17 -3.81
N GLU A 86 13.45 0.24 -2.50
CA GLU A 86 14.19 -0.81 -1.79
C GLU A 86 13.51 -2.18 -1.86
N VAL A 87 12.17 -2.22 -1.84
CA VAL A 87 11.40 -3.47 -1.99
C VAL A 87 11.67 -4.18 -3.32
N ILE A 88 11.97 -3.43 -4.38
CA ILE A 88 12.35 -3.98 -5.69
C ILE A 88 13.68 -4.73 -5.57
N GLY A 89 14.68 -4.09 -4.94
CA GLY A 89 15.98 -4.70 -4.68
C GLY A 89 15.91 -5.91 -3.76
N LEU A 90 15.07 -5.87 -2.71
CA LEU A 90 14.87 -6.99 -1.79
C LEU A 90 14.29 -8.23 -2.50
N LEU A 91 13.53 -8.05 -3.57
CA LEU A 91 13.02 -9.17 -4.39
C LEU A 91 14.02 -9.62 -5.47
N GLY A 92 15.19 -8.99 -5.57
CA GLY A 92 16.21 -9.30 -6.59
C GLY A 92 15.86 -8.76 -7.98
N ALA A 93 14.82 -7.95 -8.11
CA ALA A 93 14.46 -7.25 -9.33
C ALA A 93 15.28 -5.97 -9.52
N THR A 94 15.21 -5.36 -10.69
CA THR A 94 15.93 -4.13 -11.03
C THR A 94 14.99 -2.93 -10.98
N ALA A 95 15.30 -1.93 -10.15
CA ALA A 95 14.61 -0.66 -10.15
C ALA A 95 15.02 0.18 -11.37
N ILE A 96 14.06 0.60 -12.18
CA ILE A 96 14.23 1.49 -13.31
C ILE A 96 13.67 2.85 -12.93
N TRP A 97 14.55 3.84 -12.84
CA TRP A 97 14.18 5.15 -12.32
C TRP A 97 13.56 6.01 -13.42
N CYS A 98 12.28 6.40 -13.24
CA CYS A 98 11.65 7.41 -14.09
C CYS A 98 11.74 8.80 -13.46
N ASP A 99 11.69 9.81 -14.32
CA ASP A 99 11.64 11.22 -13.90
C ASP A 99 10.23 11.58 -13.41
N ILE A 100 10.11 12.74 -12.84
CA ILE A 100 8.88 13.27 -12.25
C ILE A 100 8.40 14.51 -13.01
N GLU A 101 7.11 14.81 -12.88
CA GLU A 101 6.52 16.06 -13.32
C GLU A 101 6.94 17.21 -12.40
N ALA A 102 7.48 18.27 -12.96
CA ALA A 102 7.96 19.43 -12.19
C ALA A 102 6.86 20.14 -11.38
N GLN A 103 5.59 20.00 -11.79
CA GLN A 103 4.45 20.67 -11.18
C GLN A 103 3.92 19.97 -9.93
N ASN A 104 4.03 18.63 -9.88
CA ASN A 104 3.38 17.82 -8.85
C ASN A 104 4.30 16.77 -8.22
N PHE A 105 5.52 16.60 -8.72
CA PHE A 105 6.54 15.67 -8.27
C PHE A 105 6.14 14.17 -8.37
N ASN A 106 5.05 13.85 -9.05
CA ASN A 106 4.65 12.46 -9.33
C ASN A 106 5.33 11.97 -10.62
N ALA A 107 5.34 10.65 -10.81
CA ALA A 107 5.97 10.01 -11.96
C ALA A 107 5.48 10.60 -13.29
N SER A 108 6.41 10.92 -14.20
CA SER A 108 6.12 11.40 -15.55
C SER A 108 5.76 10.22 -16.46
N ALA A 109 4.60 10.30 -17.10
CA ALA A 109 4.13 9.28 -18.05
C ALA A 109 5.06 9.17 -19.27
N ASP A 110 5.55 10.29 -19.79
CA ASP A 110 6.49 10.33 -20.92
C ASP A 110 7.83 9.66 -20.56
N SER A 111 8.31 9.87 -19.32
CA SER A 111 9.51 9.21 -18.83
C SER A 111 9.29 7.71 -18.68
N ILE A 112 8.13 7.28 -18.20
CA ILE A 112 7.77 5.87 -18.08
C ILE A 112 7.76 5.21 -19.47
N GLU A 113 7.09 5.81 -20.47
CA GLU A 113 7.02 5.27 -21.83
C GLU A 113 8.40 4.97 -22.41
N ALA A 114 9.34 5.90 -22.23
CA ALA A 114 10.72 5.77 -22.73
C ALA A 114 11.51 4.65 -22.04
N LEU A 115 11.08 4.17 -20.87
CA LEU A 115 11.79 3.19 -20.04
C LEU A 115 11.20 1.78 -20.11
N VAL A 116 10.02 1.62 -20.73
CA VAL A 116 9.39 0.30 -20.86
C VAL A 116 10.22 -0.64 -21.72
N THR A 117 10.49 -1.82 -21.21
CA THR A 117 11.18 -2.91 -21.91
C THR A 117 10.36 -4.21 -21.83
N SER A 118 10.82 -5.26 -22.49
CA SER A 118 10.21 -6.62 -22.37
C SER A 118 10.36 -7.22 -20.96
N LYS A 119 11.22 -6.65 -20.11
CA LYS A 119 11.45 -7.07 -18.73
C LYS A 119 10.62 -6.28 -17.73
N THR A 120 10.00 -5.18 -18.14
CA THR A 120 9.16 -4.37 -17.25
C THR A 120 7.92 -5.18 -16.85
N LYS A 121 7.78 -5.41 -15.56
CA LYS A 121 6.71 -6.25 -14.99
C LYS A 121 5.75 -5.50 -14.09
N ALA A 122 6.15 -4.35 -13.57
CA ALA A 122 5.30 -3.48 -12.77
C ALA A 122 5.79 -2.03 -12.84
N ILE A 123 4.89 -1.12 -12.48
CA ILE A 123 5.18 0.30 -12.25
C ILE A 123 4.71 0.63 -10.84
N ILE A 124 5.55 1.29 -10.04
CA ILE A 124 5.14 1.89 -8.77
C ILE A 124 4.82 3.37 -9.02
N ALA A 125 3.55 3.73 -8.87
CA ALA A 125 3.08 5.11 -8.97
C ALA A 125 2.84 5.67 -7.57
N VAL A 126 3.66 6.64 -7.16
CA VAL A 126 3.57 7.24 -5.82
C VAL A 126 2.63 8.45 -5.86
N HIS A 127 1.68 8.52 -4.94
CA HIS A 127 0.83 9.69 -4.71
C HIS A 127 1.51 10.64 -3.72
N LEU A 128 2.55 11.31 -4.20
CA LEU A 128 3.45 12.07 -3.34
C LEU A 128 2.75 13.26 -2.68
N TYR A 129 2.99 13.45 -1.39
CA TYR A 129 2.41 14.51 -0.56
C TYR A 129 0.88 14.57 -0.58
N GLY A 130 0.21 13.45 -0.87
CA GLY A 130 -1.25 13.37 -0.94
C GLY A 130 -1.86 13.79 -2.27
N GLN A 131 -1.04 14.06 -3.29
CA GLN A 131 -1.50 14.39 -4.63
C GLN A 131 -1.53 13.15 -5.52
N CYS A 132 -2.70 12.84 -6.11
CA CYS A 132 -2.84 11.68 -6.98
C CYS A 132 -1.92 11.78 -8.20
N ALA A 133 -1.12 10.73 -8.46
CA ALA A 133 -0.41 10.55 -9.72
C ALA A 133 -1.41 10.37 -10.88
N ASN A 134 -1.01 10.72 -12.09
CA ASN A 134 -1.86 10.55 -13.26
C ASN A 134 -1.86 9.09 -13.76
N ILE A 135 -2.59 8.23 -13.05
CA ILE A 135 -2.66 6.79 -13.36
C ILE A 135 -3.17 6.56 -14.80
N GLU A 136 -4.14 7.36 -15.27
CA GLU A 136 -4.66 7.23 -16.63
C GLU A 136 -3.58 7.45 -17.69
N ALA A 137 -2.73 8.46 -17.53
CA ALA A 137 -1.60 8.69 -18.44
C ALA A 137 -0.55 7.58 -18.35
N ILE A 138 -0.27 7.07 -17.14
CA ILE A 138 0.66 5.95 -16.94
C ILE A 138 0.15 4.68 -17.61
N GLU A 139 -1.16 4.36 -17.51
CA GLU A 139 -1.76 3.23 -18.22
C GLU A 139 -1.63 3.35 -19.75
N GLN A 140 -1.77 4.58 -20.28
CA GLN A 140 -1.64 4.84 -21.71
C GLN A 140 -0.18 4.70 -22.18
N SER A 141 0.78 5.10 -21.36
CA SER A 141 2.23 5.03 -21.67
C SER A 141 2.78 3.60 -21.55
N ALA A 142 2.18 2.75 -20.74
CA ALA A 142 2.62 1.39 -20.49
C ALA A 142 1.44 0.39 -20.47
N PRO A 143 0.77 0.16 -21.62
CA PRO A 143 -0.43 -0.67 -21.68
C PRO A 143 -0.19 -2.10 -21.18
N GLY A 144 -1.06 -2.57 -20.29
CA GLY A 144 -1.04 -3.94 -19.78
C GLY A 144 0.02 -4.22 -18.70
N ILE A 145 0.83 -3.23 -18.31
CA ILE A 145 1.77 -3.38 -17.19
C ILE A 145 1.03 -3.06 -15.88
N PRO A 146 1.08 -3.95 -14.87
CA PRO A 146 0.47 -3.72 -13.58
C PRO A 146 1.00 -2.46 -12.89
N ILE A 147 0.08 -1.68 -12.29
CA ILE A 147 0.42 -0.48 -11.53
C ILE A 147 0.17 -0.74 -10.05
N VAL A 148 1.20 -0.55 -9.22
CA VAL A 148 1.10 -0.52 -7.77
C VAL A 148 1.06 0.94 -7.33
N GLU A 149 -0.07 1.38 -6.78
CA GLU A 149 -0.21 2.71 -6.22
C GLU A 149 0.41 2.76 -4.81
N ASP A 150 1.49 3.51 -4.63
CA ASP A 150 2.00 3.86 -3.31
C ASP A 150 1.22 5.06 -2.77
N ALA A 151 0.17 4.78 -2.02
CA ALA A 151 -0.71 5.75 -1.40
C ALA A 151 -0.37 6.03 0.08
N ALA A 152 0.89 5.75 0.50
CA ALA A 152 1.34 5.93 1.88
C ALA A 152 1.18 7.37 2.41
N GLN A 153 1.07 8.37 1.54
CA GLN A 153 0.84 9.77 1.91
C GLN A 153 -0.52 10.31 1.43
N ALA A 154 -1.36 9.46 0.86
CA ALA A 154 -2.56 9.88 0.13
C ALA A 154 -3.85 9.22 0.62
N PHE A 155 -3.87 8.67 1.85
CA PHE A 155 -5.10 8.11 2.40
C PHE A 155 -6.19 9.19 2.44
N GLY A 156 -7.33 8.92 1.78
CA GLY A 156 -8.45 9.86 1.66
C GLY A 156 -8.39 10.81 0.46
N ALA A 157 -7.25 10.96 -0.21
CA ALA A 157 -7.18 11.71 -1.45
C ALA A 157 -8.05 11.05 -2.54
N ALA A 158 -8.55 11.87 -3.48
CA ALA A 158 -9.37 11.40 -4.59
C ALA A 158 -8.94 12.06 -5.89
N PHE A 159 -9.09 11.33 -6.98
CA PHE A 159 -8.85 11.86 -8.31
C PHE A 159 -9.88 12.96 -8.63
N THR A 160 -9.40 14.11 -9.07
CA THR A 160 -10.25 15.30 -9.33
C THR A 160 -10.73 15.40 -10.79
N SER A 161 -10.10 14.65 -11.70
CA SER A 161 -10.37 14.69 -13.15
C SER A 161 -10.10 13.33 -13.81
N GLY A 162 -10.37 13.23 -15.11
CA GLY A 162 -10.07 12.05 -15.94
C GLY A 162 -10.98 10.85 -15.66
N LYS A 163 -10.56 9.70 -16.15
CA LYS A 163 -11.25 8.40 -16.06
C LYS A 163 -11.60 8.01 -14.62
N TYR A 164 -10.75 8.36 -13.68
CA TYR A 164 -10.85 7.95 -12.28
C TYR A 164 -11.45 9.01 -11.35
N ARG A 165 -12.03 10.08 -11.92
CA ARG A 165 -12.63 11.17 -11.13
C ARG A 165 -13.55 10.65 -10.02
N GLY A 166 -13.30 11.07 -8.78
CA GLY A 166 -14.06 10.71 -7.58
C GLY A 166 -13.61 9.42 -6.91
N GLN A 167 -12.81 8.58 -7.57
CA GLN A 167 -12.21 7.40 -6.94
C GLN A 167 -11.09 7.80 -6.00
N LYS A 168 -10.82 6.97 -4.99
CA LYS A 168 -9.80 7.22 -3.99
C LYS A 168 -8.42 6.79 -4.48
N ALA A 169 -7.37 7.52 -4.09
CA ALA A 169 -5.99 7.08 -4.27
C ALA A 169 -5.79 5.69 -3.67
N GLY A 170 -5.08 4.82 -4.37
CA GLY A 170 -4.84 3.43 -3.96
C GLY A 170 -5.96 2.46 -4.32
N THR A 171 -6.95 2.86 -5.15
CA THR A 171 -8.07 1.97 -5.50
C THR A 171 -8.26 1.72 -7.00
N VAL A 172 -7.41 2.32 -7.84
CA VAL A 172 -7.57 2.28 -9.31
C VAL A 172 -6.50 1.45 -10.02
N GLY A 173 -5.31 1.33 -9.44
CA GLY A 173 -4.26 0.45 -9.94
C GLY A 173 -4.53 -1.03 -9.65
N THR A 174 -3.59 -1.88 -10.03
CA THR A 174 -3.65 -3.33 -9.74
C THR A 174 -3.62 -3.57 -8.23
N PHE A 175 -2.76 -2.84 -7.52
CA PHE A 175 -2.71 -2.80 -6.06
C PHE A 175 -2.63 -1.36 -5.58
N GLY A 176 -3.22 -1.08 -4.41
CA GLY A 176 -2.95 0.09 -3.61
C GLY A 176 -2.30 -0.29 -2.30
N THR A 177 -1.31 0.47 -1.87
CA THR A 177 -0.56 0.24 -0.64
C THR A 177 -0.63 1.47 0.25
N PHE A 178 -0.87 1.26 1.54
CA PHE A 178 -1.05 2.31 2.52
C PHE A 178 -0.11 2.13 3.69
N SER A 179 0.35 3.24 4.24
CA SER A 179 1.08 3.29 5.50
C SER A 179 0.24 4.04 6.52
N PHE A 180 0.18 3.49 7.72
CA PHE A 180 -0.42 4.12 8.88
C PHE A 180 0.64 4.45 9.94
N PHE A 181 1.89 4.69 9.50
CA PHE A 181 2.93 5.26 10.38
C PHE A 181 2.39 6.54 11.05
N PRO A 182 2.75 6.86 12.30
CA PRO A 182 2.07 7.88 13.11
C PRO A 182 1.90 9.26 12.47
N THR A 183 2.79 9.65 11.56
CA THR A 183 2.71 10.96 10.88
C THR A 183 1.92 10.96 9.57
N LYS A 184 1.35 9.82 9.18
CA LYS A 184 0.56 9.69 7.94
C LYS A 184 -0.83 10.30 8.10
N PRO A 185 -1.57 10.57 6.98
CA PRO A 185 -2.92 11.17 7.04
C PRO A 185 -3.91 10.40 7.93
N LEU A 186 -3.85 9.07 7.92
CA LEU A 186 -4.39 8.19 8.94
C LEU A 186 -3.21 7.52 9.62
N GLY A 187 -2.88 7.91 10.84
CA GLY A 187 -1.73 7.42 11.59
C GLY A 187 -2.16 6.56 12.78
N GLY A 188 -1.52 5.41 12.94
CA GLY A 188 -1.60 4.60 14.16
C GLY A 188 -0.62 5.11 15.23
N LEU A 189 -0.52 4.39 16.33
CA LEU A 189 0.42 4.67 17.44
C LEU A 189 1.74 3.88 17.29
N GLY A 190 2.01 3.34 16.11
CA GLY A 190 3.18 2.57 15.75
C GLY A 190 3.17 2.22 14.26
N ASP A 191 3.84 1.14 13.88
CA ASP A 191 3.81 0.65 12.50
C ASP A 191 2.49 -0.03 12.19
N ALA A 192 1.92 0.32 11.04
CA ALA A 192 0.75 -0.30 10.46
C ALA A 192 0.67 0.02 8.97
N GLY A 193 -0.02 -0.82 8.20
CA GLY A 193 -0.25 -0.62 6.78
C GLY A 193 -1.44 -1.42 6.28
N ALA A 194 -1.76 -1.24 5.01
CA ALA A 194 -2.80 -2.03 4.35
C ALA A 194 -2.53 -2.20 2.86
N ILE A 195 -3.13 -3.23 2.29
CA ILE A 195 -3.15 -3.51 0.86
C ILE A 195 -4.59 -3.50 0.38
N CYS A 196 -4.80 -2.87 -0.78
CA CYS A 196 -6.07 -2.80 -1.48
C CYS A 196 -5.92 -3.38 -2.88
N THR A 197 -6.88 -4.17 -3.34
CA THR A 197 -7.03 -4.58 -4.73
C THR A 197 -8.47 -5.00 -5.02
N ASN A 198 -8.93 -4.72 -6.23
CA ASN A 198 -10.24 -5.17 -6.72
C ASN A 198 -10.18 -6.56 -7.37
N ASP A 199 -9.00 -7.12 -7.57
CA ASP A 199 -8.82 -8.47 -8.10
C ASP A 199 -8.86 -9.50 -6.96
N ALA A 200 -9.83 -10.40 -6.99
CA ALA A 200 -10.05 -11.38 -5.92
C ALA A 200 -8.92 -12.43 -5.82
N GLU A 201 -8.29 -12.80 -6.94
CA GLU A 201 -7.18 -13.76 -6.95
C GLU A 201 -5.92 -13.12 -6.38
N LEU A 202 -5.61 -11.89 -6.80
CA LEU A 202 -4.51 -11.12 -6.27
C LEU A 202 -4.70 -10.80 -4.78
N PHE A 203 -5.94 -10.52 -4.35
CA PHE A 203 -6.26 -10.32 -2.94
C PHE A 203 -5.94 -11.57 -2.11
N GLN A 204 -6.38 -12.73 -2.56
CA GLN A 204 -6.11 -14.00 -1.86
C GLN A 204 -4.61 -14.32 -1.85
N SER A 205 -3.91 -14.15 -2.97
CA SER A 205 -2.48 -14.37 -3.08
C SER A 205 -1.71 -13.46 -2.11
N ALA A 206 -1.95 -12.16 -2.15
CA ALA A 206 -1.27 -11.18 -1.30
C ALA A 206 -1.56 -11.42 0.20
N ASN A 207 -2.81 -11.73 0.55
CA ASN A 207 -3.19 -12.05 1.93
C ASN A 207 -2.55 -13.37 2.42
N SER A 208 -2.37 -14.35 1.55
CA SER A 208 -1.62 -15.57 1.85
C SER A 208 -0.13 -15.27 2.05
N ILE A 209 0.48 -14.48 1.17
CA ILE A 209 1.89 -14.04 1.29
C ILE A 209 2.13 -13.35 2.63
N ALA A 210 1.25 -12.44 3.06
CA ALA A 210 1.33 -11.73 4.34
C ALA A 210 1.31 -12.69 5.56
N LYS A 211 0.84 -13.92 5.37
CA LYS A 211 0.68 -14.97 6.38
C LYS A 211 1.57 -16.18 6.12
N HIS A 212 2.84 -15.95 5.76
CA HIS A 212 3.83 -17.00 5.46
C HIS A 212 3.47 -17.89 4.25
N GLY A 213 2.72 -17.38 3.28
CA GLY A 213 2.26 -18.17 2.12
C GLY A 213 1.24 -19.26 2.48
N GLN A 214 0.52 -19.06 3.60
CA GLN A 214 -0.39 -20.07 4.13
C GLN A 214 -1.74 -20.02 3.41
N SER A 215 -2.12 -21.13 2.75
CA SER A 215 -3.45 -21.32 2.13
C SER A 215 -4.48 -21.83 3.14
N ARG A 216 -4.06 -22.66 4.07
CA ARG A 216 -4.83 -23.17 5.22
C ARG A 216 -3.90 -23.48 6.37
N LYS A 217 -4.40 -23.56 7.59
CA LYS A 217 -3.61 -23.76 8.81
C LYS A 217 -2.57 -24.87 8.62
N TYR A 218 -1.29 -24.51 8.79
CA TYR A 218 -0.10 -25.39 8.64
C TYR A 218 0.20 -25.85 7.22
N VAL A 219 -0.40 -25.27 6.17
CA VAL A 219 -0.10 -25.57 4.77
C VAL A 219 0.38 -24.30 4.10
N HIS A 220 1.64 -24.29 3.68
CA HIS A 220 2.34 -23.14 3.09
C HIS A 220 2.68 -23.49 1.65
N ASP A 221 1.89 -22.99 0.69
CA ASP A 221 2.00 -23.36 -0.73
C ASP A 221 2.96 -22.47 -1.50
N ILE A 222 3.18 -21.25 -1.01
CA ILE A 222 4.06 -20.26 -1.62
C ILE A 222 4.97 -19.62 -0.57
N LEU A 223 6.04 -18.97 -1.02
CA LEU A 223 6.87 -18.15 -0.15
C LEU A 223 6.07 -16.93 0.34
N GLY A 224 6.18 -16.65 1.63
CA GLY A 224 5.52 -15.50 2.23
C GLY A 224 6.35 -14.88 3.35
N VAL A 225 5.77 -13.85 3.94
CA VAL A 225 6.34 -13.08 5.05
C VAL A 225 5.41 -13.11 6.26
N ASN A 226 5.89 -12.66 7.40
CA ASN A 226 5.05 -12.39 8.56
C ASN A 226 4.73 -10.89 8.60
N SER A 227 3.61 -10.51 8.03
CA SER A 227 3.16 -9.13 8.05
C SER A 227 1.68 -9.05 8.40
N ARG A 228 1.37 -8.52 9.56
CA ARG A 228 0.00 -8.44 10.12
C ARG A 228 -0.23 -7.06 10.70
N LEU A 229 -1.43 -6.54 10.53
CA LEU A 229 -1.87 -5.40 11.31
C LEU A 229 -2.07 -5.82 12.76
N ASP A 230 -1.43 -5.11 13.67
CA ASP A 230 -1.55 -5.34 15.11
C ASP A 230 -2.94 -4.87 15.60
N PRO A 231 -3.66 -5.68 16.42
CA PRO A 231 -4.96 -5.27 16.97
C PRO A 231 -4.94 -3.97 17.79
N ILE A 232 -3.82 -3.64 18.45
CA ILE A 232 -3.68 -2.36 19.16
C ILE A 232 -3.65 -1.20 18.17
N GLN A 233 -2.99 -1.38 17.01
CA GLN A 233 -2.98 -0.36 15.97
C GLN A 233 -4.32 -0.28 15.21
N ALA A 234 -5.03 -1.39 15.09
CA ALA A 234 -6.34 -1.43 14.43
C ALA A 234 -7.47 -0.81 15.26
N ALA A 235 -7.32 -0.79 16.58
CA ALA A 235 -8.27 -0.19 17.53
C ALA A 235 -8.28 1.34 17.46
#